data_6ac9dbfa574fbd3581a6849ceeb40e48
#
_entry.id   6ac9dbfa574fbd3581a6849ceeb40e48
#
_cell.length_a   1.000
_cell.length_b   1.000
_cell.length_c   1.000
_cell.angle_alpha   90.00
_cell.angle_beta   90.00
_cell.angle_gamma   90.00
#
_symmetry.space_group_name_H-M   'P 1'
#
loop_
_entity.id
_entity.type
_entity.pdbx_description
1 polymer ?
#
loop_
_entity_poly.entity_id
_entity_poly.type
_entity_poly.pdbx_seq_one_letter_code
_entity_poly.pdbx_strand_id
1 'polypeptide(L)'
;MRKLTLAAFLLAAILSAHAQGTVAAPGAAPAAYQPKFAGDKAHSEAEAAALGYMRTAVVAEKLYRRKHGHYAESLPALVGSGSFTRRMVNPDRGDYKVSFRPKPDGYALSLIPRQFDAAHRAFYVTQGGEFRVEDAQPAQERSPLLK
;
A
#
# COMPACT_ATOMS: atom_id res chain seq x y z
N MET A 1 79.49 25.63 -36.88
CA MET A 1 78.36 26.36 -36.26
C MET A 1 77.11 25.50 -36.38
N ARG A 2 76.82 24.76 -35.34
CA ARG A 2 75.79 23.72 -35.35
C ARG A 2 74.51 24.29 -34.68
N LYS A 3 73.43 24.26 -35.43
CA LYS A 3 72.12 24.67 -34.92
C LYS A 3 71.44 23.43 -34.32
N LEU A 4 71.19 23.43 -33.03
CA LEU A 4 70.40 22.41 -32.32
C LEU A 4 68.92 22.83 -32.41
N THR A 5 68.09 22.02 -33.04
CA THR A 5 66.65 22.15 -33.03
C THR A 5 66.09 21.23 -31.95
N LEU A 6 65.48 21.87 -30.95
CA LEU A 6 64.80 21.20 -29.85
C LEU A 6 63.37 20.83 -30.30
N ALA A 7 63.04 19.55 -30.40
CA ALA A 7 61.67 19.07 -30.66
C ALA A 7 60.93 18.91 -29.37
N ALA A 8 59.88 19.68 -29.17
CA ALA A 8 59.00 19.56 -28.01
C ALA A 8 57.95 18.46 -28.32
N PHE A 9 57.99 17.38 -27.57
CA PHE A 9 56.93 16.36 -27.58
C PHE A 9 55.80 16.81 -26.67
N LEU A 10 54.64 17.10 -27.28
CA LEU A 10 53.40 17.36 -26.57
C LEU A 10 52.72 16.01 -26.27
N LEU A 11 52.72 15.60 -25.03
CA LEU A 11 52.03 14.39 -24.56
C LEU A 11 50.57 14.74 -24.27
N ALA A 12 49.66 14.40 -25.18
CA ALA A 12 48.23 14.52 -24.94
C ALA A 12 47.73 13.35 -24.07
N ALA A 13 47.44 13.61 -22.82
CA ALA A 13 46.79 12.67 -21.93
C ALA A 13 45.30 12.61 -22.26
N ILE A 14 44.88 11.51 -22.89
CA ILE A 14 43.45 11.22 -23.11
C ILE A 14 42.88 10.68 -21.80
N LEU A 15 42.11 11.52 -21.10
CA LEU A 15 41.29 11.11 -19.96
C LEU A 15 40.10 10.30 -20.48
N SER A 16 40.21 8.99 -20.47
CA SER A 16 39.06 8.08 -20.69
C SER A 16 38.14 8.12 -19.49
N ALA A 17 37.07 8.89 -19.55
CA ALA A 17 36.00 8.82 -18.57
C ALA A 17 35.29 7.46 -18.72
N HIS A 18 35.61 6.50 -17.86
CA HIS A 18 34.82 5.29 -17.71
C HIS A 18 33.50 5.65 -17.05
N ALA A 19 32.45 5.78 -17.83
CA ALA A 19 31.10 5.74 -17.32
C ALA A 19 30.87 4.33 -16.72
N GLN A 20 31.01 4.20 -15.41
CA GLN A 20 30.56 3.03 -14.69
C GLN A 20 29.03 3.05 -14.69
N GLY A 21 28.46 2.43 -15.74
CA GLY A 21 27.07 2.03 -15.71
C GLY A 21 26.89 1.09 -14.52
N THR A 22 26.20 1.55 -13.51
CA THR A 22 25.72 0.69 -12.43
C THR A 22 24.79 -0.35 -13.06
N VAL A 23 25.35 -1.51 -13.39
CA VAL A 23 24.57 -2.69 -13.74
C VAL A 23 23.85 -3.06 -12.45
N ALA A 24 22.54 -2.80 -12.38
CA ALA A 24 21.71 -3.30 -11.30
C ALA A 24 21.91 -4.82 -11.24
N ALA A 25 22.33 -5.32 -10.09
CA ALA A 25 22.53 -6.75 -9.89
C ALA A 25 21.21 -7.47 -10.18
N PRO A 26 21.19 -8.51 -11.03
CA PRO A 26 19.96 -9.26 -11.28
C PRO A 26 19.58 -10.02 -10.02
N GLY A 27 18.40 -9.68 -9.44
CA GLY A 27 17.70 -10.58 -8.52
C GLY A 27 18.02 -10.43 -7.03
N ALA A 28 18.06 -9.22 -6.49
CA ALA A 28 17.70 -9.11 -5.08
C ALA A 28 16.21 -9.44 -4.97
N ALA A 29 15.88 -10.60 -4.39
CA ALA A 29 14.50 -10.90 -4.01
C ALA A 29 13.94 -9.68 -3.23
N PRO A 30 12.69 -9.25 -3.50
CA PRO A 30 12.11 -8.14 -2.74
C PRO A 30 12.28 -8.43 -1.26
N ALA A 31 12.82 -7.46 -0.51
CA ALA A 31 13.05 -7.62 0.91
C ALA A 31 11.72 -8.07 1.56
N ALA A 32 11.77 -9.18 2.31
CA ALA A 32 10.59 -9.70 2.97
C ALA A 32 9.96 -8.59 3.83
N TYR A 33 8.64 -8.43 3.75
CA TYR A 33 7.93 -7.46 4.55
C TYR A 33 8.26 -7.60 6.03
N GLN A 34 8.62 -6.51 6.67
CA GLN A 34 8.88 -6.48 8.10
C GLN A 34 7.65 -5.93 8.83
N PRO A 35 7.03 -6.70 9.74
CA PRO A 35 5.89 -6.24 10.53
C PRO A 35 6.19 -4.93 11.25
N LYS A 36 5.31 -3.94 11.12
CA LYS A 36 5.50 -2.59 11.70
C LYS A 36 5.22 -2.53 13.21
N PHE A 37 4.49 -3.50 13.72
CA PHE A 37 4.13 -3.62 15.16
C PHE A 37 3.82 -5.07 15.51
N ALA A 38 3.84 -5.38 16.80
CA ALA A 38 3.46 -6.72 17.28
C ALA A 38 2.02 -7.04 16.89
N GLY A 39 1.80 -8.17 16.21
CA GLY A 39 0.48 -8.58 15.70
C GLY A 39 0.10 -7.99 14.34
N ASP A 40 1.01 -7.35 13.63
CA ASP A 40 0.82 -6.99 12.23
C ASP A 40 0.65 -8.26 11.38
N LYS A 41 -0.47 -8.36 10.68
CA LYS A 41 -0.85 -9.53 9.87
C LYS A 41 -0.67 -9.30 8.36
N ALA A 42 -0.07 -8.18 7.99
CA ALA A 42 0.22 -7.87 6.60
C ALA A 42 1.38 -8.74 6.07
N HIS A 43 1.33 -9.08 4.79
CA HIS A 43 2.40 -9.76 4.07
C HIS A 43 3.22 -8.79 3.21
N SER A 44 2.75 -7.54 3.09
CA SER A 44 3.40 -6.48 2.29
C SER A 44 3.06 -5.10 2.81
N GLU A 45 3.81 -4.09 2.33
CA GLU A 45 3.49 -2.68 2.58
C GLU A 45 2.11 -2.29 2.05
N ALA A 46 1.72 -2.84 0.89
CA ALA A 46 0.41 -2.62 0.30
C ALA A 46 -0.71 -3.16 1.20
N GLU A 47 -0.56 -4.38 1.74
CA GLU A 47 -1.49 -4.95 2.71
C GLU A 47 -1.52 -4.16 4.02
N ALA A 48 -0.37 -3.74 4.52
CA ALA A 48 -0.30 -2.92 5.74
C ALA A 48 -1.06 -1.61 5.57
N ALA A 49 -0.92 -0.94 4.43
CA ALA A 49 -1.67 0.27 4.10
C ALA A 49 -3.18 0.00 3.97
N ALA A 50 -3.57 -1.10 3.30
CA ALA A 50 -4.96 -1.53 3.15
C ALA A 50 -5.61 -1.82 4.51
N LEU A 51 -4.96 -2.60 5.37
CA LEU A 51 -5.45 -2.89 6.71
C LEU A 51 -5.51 -1.65 7.60
N GLY A 52 -4.54 -0.73 7.47
CA GLY A 52 -4.56 0.58 8.14
C GLY A 52 -5.78 1.41 7.74
N TYR A 53 -6.09 1.46 6.44
CA TYR A 53 -7.29 2.10 5.94
C TYR A 53 -8.57 1.49 6.53
N MET A 54 -8.69 0.16 6.52
CA MET A 54 -9.86 -0.53 7.06
C MET A 54 -10.05 -0.26 8.55
N ARG A 55 -8.99 -0.30 9.35
CA ARG A 55 -9.04 0.04 10.79
C ARG A 55 -9.56 1.47 11.00
N THR A 56 -9.07 2.41 10.21
CA THR A 56 -9.54 3.81 10.28
C THR A 56 -11.03 3.93 9.93
N ALA A 57 -11.48 3.24 8.88
CA ALA A 57 -12.90 3.24 8.49
C ALA A 57 -13.78 2.61 9.57
N VAL A 58 -13.39 1.49 10.17
CA VAL A 58 -14.12 0.84 11.29
C VAL A 58 -14.26 1.79 12.49
N VAL A 59 -13.19 2.51 12.83
CA VAL A 59 -13.23 3.51 13.92
C VAL A 59 -14.16 4.66 13.54
N ALA A 60 -14.08 5.17 12.31
CA ALA A 60 -14.94 6.24 11.82
C ALA A 60 -16.42 5.84 11.86
N GLU A 61 -16.77 4.62 11.46
CA GLU A 61 -18.12 4.08 11.53
C GLU A 61 -18.66 4.00 12.98
N LYS A 62 -17.82 3.54 13.91
CA LYS A 62 -18.20 3.53 15.34
C LYS A 62 -18.45 4.93 15.88
N LEU A 63 -17.63 5.92 15.49
CA LEU A 63 -17.80 7.32 15.87
C LEU A 63 -19.04 7.93 15.23
N TYR A 64 -19.25 7.66 13.95
CA TYR A 64 -20.42 8.13 13.20
C TYR A 64 -21.72 7.59 13.84
N ARG A 65 -21.80 6.28 14.09
CA ARG A 65 -22.95 5.65 14.75
C ARG A 65 -23.22 6.23 16.13
N ARG A 66 -22.20 6.50 16.94
CA ARG A 66 -22.40 7.14 18.27
C ARG A 66 -23.02 8.52 18.16
N LYS A 67 -22.66 9.27 17.11
CA LYS A 67 -23.14 10.64 16.90
C LYS A 67 -24.54 10.69 16.27
N HIS A 68 -24.82 9.78 15.34
CA HIS A 68 -26.02 9.82 14.49
C HIS A 68 -27.06 8.73 14.80
N GLY A 69 -26.73 7.74 15.62
CA GLY A 69 -27.59 6.61 15.98
C GLY A 69 -27.61 5.45 14.96
N HIS A 70 -27.03 5.65 13.78
CA HIS A 70 -26.96 4.67 12.69
C HIS A 70 -25.57 4.67 12.04
N TYR A 71 -25.26 3.65 11.27
CA TYR A 71 -24.05 3.60 10.46
C TYR A 71 -24.12 4.51 9.24
N ALA A 72 -22.99 4.89 8.68
CA ALA A 72 -22.94 5.75 7.50
C ALA A 72 -23.45 5.01 6.25
N GLU A 73 -24.14 5.74 5.40
CA GLU A 73 -24.65 5.20 4.13
C GLU A 73 -23.61 5.23 3.01
N SER A 74 -22.48 5.91 3.22
CA SER A 74 -21.42 6.04 2.23
C SER A 74 -20.11 6.49 2.86
N LEU A 75 -18.99 6.24 2.18
CA LEU A 75 -17.68 6.76 2.62
C LEU A 75 -17.63 8.28 2.76
N PRO A 76 -18.22 9.11 1.86
CA PRO A 76 -18.27 10.56 2.06
C PRO A 76 -18.90 10.99 3.39
N ALA A 77 -19.91 10.28 3.89
CA ALA A 77 -20.56 10.59 5.16
C ALA A 77 -19.62 10.43 6.36
N LEU A 78 -18.59 9.60 6.24
CA LEU A 78 -17.59 9.38 7.30
C LEU A 78 -16.57 10.52 7.46
N VAL A 79 -16.50 11.45 6.50
CA VAL A 79 -15.51 12.54 6.53
C VAL A 79 -15.71 13.39 7.79
N GLY A 80 -14.62 13.53 8.57
CA GLY A 80 -14.64 14.20 9.87
C GLY A 80 -15.02 13.31 11.04
N SER A 81 -15.31 12.03 10.82
CA SER A 81 -15.47 11.04 11.89
C SER A 81 -14.11 10.45 12.25
N GLY A 82 -13.55 10.85 13.39
CA GLY A 82 -12.20 10.48 13.80
C GLY A 82 -11.17 10.95 12.78
N SER A 83 -10.28 10.03 12.40
CA SER A 83 -9.20 10.29 11.43
C SER A 83 -9.62 10.06 9.96
N PHE A 84 -10.90 9.86 9.67
CA PHE A 84 -11.37 9.64 8.30
C PHE A 84 -11.43 10.95 7.52
N THR A 85 -10.52 11.09 6.55
CA THR A 85 -10.34 12.34 5.78
C THR A 85 -11.01 12.26 4.40
N ARG A 86 -11.19 13.42 3.75
CA ARG A 86 -11.71 13.50 2.37
C ARG A 86 -10.88 12.66 1.37
N ARG A 87 -9.57 12.53 1.56
CA ARG A 87 -8.71 11.69 0.71
C ARG A 87 -9.06 10.20 0.81
N MET A 88 -9.65 9.77 1.91
CA MET A 88 -10.03 8.38 2.16
C MET A 88 -11.33 7.98 1.45
N VAL A 89 -12.06 8.93 0.91
CA VAL A 89 -13.28 8.67 0.11
C VAL A 89 -12.94 8.05 -1.26
N ASN A 90 -11.73 8.31 -1.78
CA ASN A 90 -11.32 7.73 -3.06
C ASN A 90 -11.29 6.20 -2.97
N PRO A 91 -12.04 5.47 -3.84
CA PRO A 91 -12.04 4.02 -3.84
C PRO A 91 -10.72 3.40 -4.32
N ASP A 92 -9.88 4.14 -5.03
CA ASP A 92 -8.57 3.67 -5.48
C ASP A 92 -7.53 3.93 -4.39
N ARG A 93 -6.97 2.86 -3.84
CA ARG A 93 -6.00 2.86 -2.73
C ARG A 93 -4.73 2.12 -3.11
N GLY A 94 -3.95 2.69 -4.01
CA GLY A 94 -2.76 2.03 -4.54
C GLY A 94 -3.12 0.73 -5.27
N ASP A 95 -2.62 -0.39 -4.75
CA ASP A 95 -2.87 -1.71 -5.34
C ASP A 95 -4.26 -2.28 -5.02
N TYR A 96 -5.07 -1.56 -4.23
CA TYR A 96 -6.39 -1.99 -3.78
C TYR A 96 -7.51 -1.10 -4.30
N LYS A 97 -8.66 -1.73 -4.52
CA LYS A 97 -9.93 -1.05 -4.73
C LYS A 97 -10.84 -1.24 -3.51
N VAL A 98 -11.37 -0.14 -3.01
CA VAL A 98 -12.33 -0.12 -1.90
C VAL A 98 -13.74 -0.32 -2.42
N SER A 99 -14.50 -1.20 -1.80
CA SER A 99 -15.94 -1.34 -2.00
C SER A 99 -16.63 -1.18 -0.65
N PHE A 100 -17.50 -0.21 -0.54
CA PHE A 100 -18.34 0.04 0.63
C PHE A 100 -19.80 -0.23 0.29
N ARG A 101 -20.48 -1.00 1.13
CA ARG A 101 -21.90 -1.33 0.98
C ARG A 101 -22.63 -1.08 2.29
N PRO A 102 -23.55 -0.09 2.35
CA PRO A 102 -24.41 0.08 3.51
C PRO A 102 -25.36 -1.12 3.63
N LYS A 103 -25.72 -1.45 4.88
CA LYS A 103 -26.72 -2.44 5.25
C LYS A 103 -27.70 -1.79 6.23
N PRO A 104 -28.94 -2.29 6.41
CA PRO A 104 -29.93 -1.70 7.32
C PRO A 104 -29.36 -1.46 8.73
N ASP A 105 -28.66 -2.46 9.30
CA ASP A 105 -28.11 -2.37 10.66
C ASP A 105 -26.58 -2.44 10.68
N GLY A 106 -25.92 -1.99 9.61
CA GLY A 106 -24.48 -2.08 9.53
C GLY A 106 -23.89 -1.65 8.20
N TYR A 107 -22.75 -2.20 7.88
CA TYR A 107 -22.05 -2.01 6.61
C TYR A 107 -21.21 -3.23 6.27
N ALA A 108 -20.75 -3.27 5.03
CA ALA A 108 -19.68 -4.15 4.59
C ALA A 108 -18.62 -3.31 3.85
N LEU A 109 -17.38 -3.49 4.23
CA LEU A 109 -16.22 -2.85 3.61
C LEU A 109 -15.28 -3.92 3.10
N SER A 110 -14.94 -3.87 1.81
CA SER A 110 -14.02 -4.78 1.15
C SER A 110 -12.85 -4.00 0.57
N LEU A 111 -11.65 -4.56 0.68
CA LEU A 111 -10.48 -4.15 -0.10
C LEU A 111 -10.07 -5.30 -0.99
N ILE A 112 -10.17 -5.07 -2.29
CA ILE A 112 -9.92 -6.07 -3.32
C ILE A 112 -8.66 -5.64 -4.05
N PRO A 113 -7.60 -6.46 -4.07
CA PRO A 113 -6.39 -6.14 -4.79
C PRO A 113 -6.65 -6.11 -6.31
N ARG A 114 -5.91 -5.30 -7.04
CA ARG A 114 -5.96 -5.26 -8.51
C ARG A 114 -5.42 -6.55 -9.11
N GLN A 115 -4.51 -7.20 -8.41
CA GLN A 115 -3.94 -8.49 -8.74
C GLN A 115 -3.80 -9.31 -7.45
N PHE A 116 -4.19 -10.57 -7.49
CA PHE A 116 -4.01 -11.51 -6.38
C PHE A 116 -2.65 -12.18 -6.49
N ASP A 117 -1.87 -12.10 -5.42
CA ASP A 117 -0.60 -12.82 -5.24
C ASP A 117 -0.26 -12.94 -3.74
N ALA A 118 0.90 -13.50 -3.43
CA ALA A 118 1.32 -13.71 -2.04
C ALA A 118 1.48 -12.43 -1.20
N ALA A 119 1.57 -11.26 -1.87
CA ALA A 119 1.71 -9.93 -1.25
C ALA A 119 0.42 -9.09 -1.29
N HIS A 120 -0.66 -9.61 -1.91
CA HIS A 120 -1.89 -8.87 -2.15
C HIS A 120 -3.12 -9.77 -1.97
N ARG A 121 -3.52 -9.97 -0.71
CA ARG A 121 -4.75 -10.68 -0.34
C ARG A 121 -5.94 -9.73 -0.28
N ALA A 122 -7.16 -10.25 -0.50
CA ALA A 122 -8.38 -9.49 -0.30
C ALA A 122 -8.79 -9.45 1.18
N PHE A 123 -9.38 -8.35 1.60
CA PHE A 123 -9.85 -8.16 2.97
C PHE A 123 -11.33 -7.75 3.01
N TYR A 124 -12.01 -8.14 4.07
CA TYR A 124 -13.42 -7.84 4.31
C TYR A 124 -13.67 -7.59 5.79
N VAL A 125 -14.53 -6.62 6.10
CA VAL A 125 -14.98 -6.33 7.46
C VAL A 125 -16.42 -5.82 7.45
N THR A 126 -17.14 -6.11 8.52
CA THR A 126 -18.49 -5.57 8.80
C THR A 126 -18.49 -4.78 10.11
N GLN A 127 -19.68 -4.35 10.53
CA GLN A 127 -19.91 -3.68 11.82
C GLN A 127 -19.42 -4.47 13.03
N GLY A 128 -19.26 -5.80 12.92
CA GLY A 128 -18.69 -6.65 13.98
C GLY A 128 -17.20 -6.36 14.23
N GLY A 129 -16.51 -5.79 13.24
CA GLY A 129 -15.09 -5.40 13.37
C GLY A 129 -14.11 -6.56 13.21
N GLU A 130 -14.58 -7.75 12.85
CA GLU A 130 -13.74 -8.91 12.54
C GLU A 130 -13.24 -8.81 11.11
N PHE A 131 -11.93 -8.83 10.96
CA PHE A 131 -11.29 -8.82 9.65
C PHE A 131 -11.22 -10.23 9.08
N ARG A 132 -11.61 -10.37 7.82
CA ARG A 132 -11.55 -11.61 7.06
C ARG A 132 -10.62 -11.46 5.88
N VAL A 133 -10.08 -12.57 5.41
CA VAL A 133 -9.04 -12.60 4.37
C VAL A 133 -9.28 -13.71 3.36
N GLU A 134 -8.91 -13.46 2.10
CA GLU A 134 -8.86 -14.44 1.02
C GLU A 134 -7.62 -14.19 0.15
N ASP A 135 -6.97 -15.27 -0.26
CA ASP A 135 -5.70 -15.20 -0.98
C ASP A 135 -5.88 -15.06 -2.50
N ALA A 136 -6.98 -15.58 -3.07
CA ALA A 136 -7.14 -15.72 -4.51
C ALA A 136 -8.49 -15.22 -5.06
N GLN A 137 -9.34 -14.69 -4.20
CA GLN A 137 -10.67 -14.19 -4.56
C GLN A 137 -11.10 -13.06 -3.63
N PRO A 138 -12.13 -12.28 -3.97
CA PRO A 138 -12.66 -11.26 -3.05
C PRO A 138 -13.13 -11.86 -1.73
N ALA A 139 -12.65 -11.32 -0.62
CA ALA A 139 -13.07 -11.73 0.71
C ALA A 139 -14.53 -11.32 1.00
N GLN A 140 -15.23 -12.14 1.75
CA GLN A 140 -16.64 -11.97 2.09
C GLN A 140 -16.94 -12.45 3.51
N GLU A 141 -18.20 -12.40 3.93
CA GLU A 141 -18.62 -12.69 5.30
C GLU A 141 -18.28 -14.11 5.79
N ARG A 142 -18.16 -15.09 4.87
CA ARG A 142 -17.81 -16.48 5.20
C ARG A 142 -16.32 -16.78 5.11
N SER A 143 -15.53 -15.82 4.64
CA SER A 143 -14.08 -15.99 4.50
C SER A 143 -13.40 -16.19 5.85
N PRO A 144 -12.22 -16.83 5.89
CA PRO A 144 -11.47 -17.04 7.11
C PRO A 144 -11.17 -15.73 7.85
N LEU A 145 -11.09 -15.79 9.16
CA LEU A 145 -10.62 -14.69 9.98
C LEU A 145 -9.14 -14.41 9.72
N LEU A 146 -8.78 -13.15 9.67
CA LEU A 146 -7.38 -12.72 9.63
C LEU A 146 -6.73 -13.00 10.99
N LYS A 147 -5.87 -14.02 11.04
CA LYS A 147 -5.19 -14.49 12.26
C LYS A 147 -3.77 -13.97 12.35
#